data_c448781075f1765e40c4ad25d047f144
#
_entry.id   c448781075f1765e40c4ad25d047f144
#
_cell.length_a   1.000
_cell.length_b   1.000
_cell.length_c   1.000
_cell.angle_alpha   90.00
_cell.angle_beta   90.00
_cell.angle_gamma   90.00
#
_symmetry.space_group_name_H-M   'P 1'
#
loop_
_entity.id
_entity.type
_entity.pdbx_description
1 polymer ?
#
loop_
_entity_poly.entity_id
_entity_poly.type
_entity_poly.pdbx_seq_one_letter_code
_entity_poly.pdbx_strand_id
1 'polypeptide(L)'
;MNWFLYLLECNNGAYYAGITNDLESRFATHLSGKGAKYTRANPPIKIVASKLYPDRSAASVAEAKLKQLPRHKKLNFFNEQHDE
;
A
#
# COMPACT_ATOMS: atom_id res chain seq x y z
N MET A 1 -1.92 18.55 2.41
CA MET A 1 -2.51 17.38 3.06
C MET A 1 -1.68 16.15 2.76
N ASN A 2 -1.38 15.38 3.79
CA ASN A 2 -0.49 14.23 3.62
C ASN A 2 -1.20 13.02 3.06
N TRP A 3 -0.47 12.24 2.27
CA TRP A 3 -0.96 11.00 1.70
C TRP A 3 0.03 9.89 1.97
N PHE A 4 -0.49 8.68 2.20
CA PHE A 4 0.32 7.51 2.45
C PHE A 4 0.32 6.59 1.25
N LEU A 5 1.49 6.06 0.93
CA LEU A 5 1.61 4.88 0.10
C LEU A 5 1.70 3.71 1.05
N TYR A 6 0.89 2.66 0.85
CA TYR A 6 0.88 1.53 1.76
C TYR A 6 1.01 0.22 1.00
N LEU A 7 1.48 -0.79 1.69
CA LEU A 7 1.60 -2.13 1.16
C LEU A 7 0.95 -3.09 2.14
N LEU A 8 -0.04 -3.84 1.67
CA LEU A 8 -0.76 -4.82 2.48
C LEU A 8 -0.30 -6.22 2.09
N GLU A 9 -0.23 -7.11 3.07
CA GLU A 9 -0.07 -8.53 2.79
C GLU A 9 -1.46 -9.16 2.88
N CYS A 10 -1.84 -9.90 1.84
CA CYS A 10 -3.16 -10.52 1.76
C CYS A 10 -3.08 -11.99 2.15
N ASN A 11 -4.26 -12.60 2.40
CA ASN A 11 -4.31 -13.96 2.92
C ASN A 11 -3.73 -15.01 1.95
N ASN A 12 -3.62 -14.67 0.69
CA ASN A 12 -3.01 -15.56 -0.30
C ASN A 12 -1.50 -15.33 -0.45
N GLY A 13 -0.91 -14.50 0.41
CA GLY A 13 0.52 -14.21 0.36
C GLY A 13 0.92 -13.12 -0.60
N ALA A 14 0.00 -12.57 -1.36
CA ALA A 14 0.31 -11.50 -2.30
C ALA A 14 0.32 -10.15 -1.59
N TYR A 15 0.96 -9.16 -2.23
CA TYR A 15 0.98 -7.80 -1.74
C TYR A 15 0.04 -6.94 -2.56
N TYR A 16 -0.63 -6.02 -1.89
CA TYR A 16 -1.51 -5.05 -2.54
C TYR A 16 -1.05 -3.64 -2.15
N ALA A 17 -0.83 -2.79 -3.15
CA ALA A 17 -0.38 -1.42 -2.93
C ALA A 17 -1.50 -0.43 -3.21
N GLY A 18 -1.52 0.66 -2.46
CA GLY A 18 -2.49 1.71 -2.67
C GLY A 18 -2.05 3.00 -1.99
N ILE A 19 -2.86 4.04 -2.17
CA ILE A 19 -2.62 5.32 -1.50
C ILE A 19 -3.87 5.75 -0.77
N THR A 20 -3.69 6.52 0.29
CA THR A 20 -4.81 7.03 1.07
C THR A 20 -4.35 8.20 1.92
N ASN A 21 -5.28 9.07 2.28
CA ASN A 21 -4.99 10.11 3.25
C ASN A 21 -5.41 9.71 4.68
N ASP A 22 -5.92 8.48 4.84
CA ASP A 22 -6.30 7.97 6.17
C ASP A 22 -6.04 6.48 6.20
N LEU A 23 -4.85 6.11 6.66
CA LEU A 23 -4.37 4.75 6.58
C LEU A 23 -5.23 3.76 7.38
N GLU A 24 -5.60 4.13 8.60
CA GLU A 24 -6.39 3.23 9.44
C GLU A 24 -7.77 2.99 8.86
N SER A 25 -8.41 4.05 8.40
CA SER A 25 -9.75 3.95 7.83
C SER A 25 -9.72 3.10 6.56
N ARG A 26 -8.70 3.30 5.72
CA ARG A 26 -8.59 2.54 4.47
C ARG A 26 -8.34 1.06 4.73
N PHE A 27 -7.47 0.76 5.72
CA PHE A 27 -7.22 -0.62 6.08
C PHE A 27 -8.50 -1.30 6.60
N ALA A 28 -9.25 -0.59 7.44
CA ALA A 28 -10.53 -1.11 7.95
C ALA A 28 -11.51 -1.38 6.81
N THR A 29 -11.53 -0.50 5.79
CA THR A 29 -12.37 -0.70 4.63
C THR A 29 -11.99 -1.97 3.88
N HIS A 30 -10.70 -2.22 3.70
CA HIS A 30 -10.24 -3.45 3.05
C HIS A 30 -10.61 -4.69 3.87
N LEU A 31 -10.46 -4.61 5.19
CA LEU A 31 -10.80 -5.74 6.06
C LEU A 31 -12.30 -6.07 6.01
N SER A 32 -13.14 -5.04 5.86
CA SER A 32 -14.59 -5.22 5.87
C SER A 32 -15.12 -5.78 4.55
N GLY A 33 -14.26 -5.95 3.56
CA GLY A 33 -14.68 -6.45 2.24
C GLY A 33 -15.24 -5.39 1.34
N LYS A 34 -15.09 -4.12 1.69
CA LYS A 34 -15.61 -3.00 0.89
C LYS A 34 -14.52 -2.22 0.18
N GLY A 35 -13.30 -2.73 0.20
CA GLY A 35 -12.18 -2.07 -0.46
C GLY A 35 -12.12 -2.42 -1.93
N ALA A 36 -10.88 -2.49 -2.44
CA ALA A 36 -10.67 -2.82 -3.85
C ALA A 36 -11.15 -4.24 -4.15
N LYS A 37 -11.44 -4.48 -5.42
CA LYS A 37 -11.93 -5.79 -5.84
C LYS A 37 -10.97 -6.91 -5.42
N TYR A 38 -9.67 -6.68 -5.59
CA TYR A 38 -8.67 -7.68 -5.23
C TYR A 38 -8.72 -8.03 -3.74
N THR A 39 -8.83 -7.02 -2.87
CA THR A 39 -8.83 -7.26 -1.43
C THR A 39 -10.14 -7.81 -0.93
N ARG A 40 -11.22 -7.72 -1.71
CA ARG A 40 -12.47 -8.39 -1.36
C ARG A 40 -12.34 -9.89 -1.56
N ALA A 41 -11.63 -10.29 -2.61
CA ALA A 41 -11.40 -11.72 -2.88
C ALA A 41 -10.30 -12.28 -2.00
N ASN A 42 -9.31 -11.45 -1.64
CA ASN A 42 -8.13 -11.87 -0.87
C ASN A 42 -7.91 -10.88 0.26
N PRO A 43 -8.64 -10.99 1.37
CA PRO A 43 -8.57 -10.00 2.44
C PRO A 43 -7.15 -9.82 2.98
N PRO A 44 -6.81 -8.60 3.37
CA PRO A 44 -5.48 -8.35 3.90
C PRO A 44 -5.34 -8.89 5.32
N ILE A 45 -4.12 -9.28 5.65
CA ILE A 45 -3.78 -9.74 6.98
C ILE A 45 -3.22 -8.58 7.79
N LYS A 46 -2.36 -7.77 7.16
CA LYS A 46 -1.69 -6.68 7.87
C LYS A 46 -1.11 -5.67 6.90
N ILE A 47 -0.80 -4.50 7.43
CA ILE A 47 -0.03 -3.48 6.72
C ILE A 47 1.43 -3.81 6.95
N VAL A 48 2.18 -4.11 5.88
CA VAL A 48 3.60 -4.46 6.04
C VAL A 48 4.52 -3.26 5.90
N ALA A 49 4.06 -2.19 5.22
CA ALA A 49 4.87 -0.99 5.07
C ALA A 49 4.01 0.19 4.66
N SER A 50 4.46 1.38 5.02
CA SER A 50 3.82 2.61 4.56
C SER A 50 4.84 3.72 4.51
N LYS A 51 4.57 4.75 3.69
CA LYS A 51 5.43 5.91 3.59
C LYS A 51 4.57 7.13 3.33
N LEU A 52 4.95 8.24 3.97
CA LEU A 52 4.21 9.49 3.90
C LEU A 52 4.72 10.35 2.75
N TYR A 53 3.79 10.94 2.00
CA TYR A 53 4.10 11.86 0.91
C TYR A 53 3.36 13.17 1.14
N PRO A 54 3.87 14.29 0.63
CA PRO A 54 3.26 15.59 0.92
C PRO A 54 1.88 15.78 0.27
N ASP A 55 1.60 15.07 -0.81
CA ASP A 55 0.32 15.21 -1.48
C ASP A 55 -0.02 13.96 -2.28
N ARG A 56 -1.24 13.95 -2.82
CA ARG A 56 -1.73 12.79 -3.56
C ARG A 56 -0.91 12.52 -4.82
N SER A 57 -0.48 13.59 -5.50
CA SER A 57 0.27 13.44 -6.74
C SER A 57 1.58 12.68 -6.50
N ALA A 58 2.32 13.08 -5.46
CA ALA A 58 3.58 12.40 -5.13
C ALA A 58 3.34 10.94 -4.76
N ALA A 59 2.29 10.67 -3.98
CA ALA A 59 1.96 9.30 -3.60
C ALA A 59 1.56 8.47 -4.82
N SER A 60 0.82 9.05 -5.76
CA SER A 60 0.41 8.35 -6.97
C SER A 60 1.59 7.95 -7.84
N VAL A 61 2.57 8.85 -7.98
CA VAL A 61 3.77 8.54 -8.75
C VAL A 61 4.52 7.39 -8.08
N ALA A 62 4.65 7.43 -6.76
CA ALA A 62 5.33 6.37 -6.02
C ALA A 62 4.58 5.05 -6.14
N GLU A 63 3.25 5.10 -6.10
CA GLU A 63 2.44 3.90 -6.25
C GLU A 63 2.67 3.23 -7.60
N ALA A 64 2.72 4.03 -8.67
CA ALA A 64 2.95 3.49 -10.00
C ALA A 64 4.30 2.79 -10.09
N LYS A 65 5.33 3.38 -9.49
CA LYS A 65 6.66 2.76 -9.49
C LYS A 65 6.66 1.47 -8.69
N LEU A 66 6.00 1.47 -7.54
CA LEU A 66 5.93 0.30 -6.66
C LEU A 66 5.24 -0.86 -7.37
N LYS A 67 4.16 -0.58 -8.09
CA LYS A 67 3.39 -1.62 -8.75
C LYS A 67 4.13 -2.29 -9.89
N GLN A 68 5.17 -1.65 -10.41
CA GLN A 68 5.98 -2.23 -11.49
C GLN A 68 7.00 -3.22 -10.96
N LEU A 69 7.23 -3.25 -9.65
CA LEU A 69 8.24 -4.14 -9.08
C LEU A 69 7.64 -5.52 -8.84
N PRO A 70 8.45 -6.57 -8.98
CA PRO A 70 8.00 -7.90 -8.59
C PRO A 70 7.78 -7.96 -7.08
N ARG A 71 7.00 -8.95 -6.64
CA ARG A 71 6.62 -9.05 -5.23
C ARG A 71 7.81 -8.99 -4.29
N HIS A 72 8.87 -9.72 -4.60
CA HIS A 72 10.01 -9.82 -3.68
C HIS A 72 10.79 -8.51 -3.55
N LYS A 73 10.55 -7.54 -4.43
CA LYS A 73 11.22 -6.24 -4.35
C LYS A 73 10.32 -5.13 -3.82
N LYS A 74 9.04 -5.40 -3.63
CA LYS A 74 8.12 -4.35 -3.21
C LYS A 74 8.43 -3.82 -1.83
N LEU A 75 8.76 -4.70 -0.89
CA LEU A 75 9.08 -4.27 0.46
C LEU A 75 10.38 -3.46 0.49
N ASN A 76 11.34 -3.81 -0.36
CA ASN A 76 12.60 -3.08 -0.45
C ASN A 76 12.39 -1.64 -0.90
N PHE A 77 11.35 -1.38 -1.69
CA PHE A 77 11.06 -0.02 -2.13
C PHE A 77 10.95 0.93 -0.93
N PHE A 78 10.27 0.48 0.13
CA PHE A 78 10.10 1.29 1.33
C PHE A 78 11.40 1.44 2.10
N ASN A 79 12.19 0.40 2.15
CA ASN A 79 13.46 0.44 2.87
C ASN A 79 14.46 1.35 2.17
N GLU A 80 14.52 1.32 0.86
CA GLU A 80 15.46 2.13 0.11
C GLU A 80 15.16 3.62 0.21
N GLN A 81 13.92 3.96 0.53
CA GLN A 81 13.54 5.35 0.68
C GLN A 81 14.09 6.00 1.93
N HIS A 82 14.60 5.19 2.85
CA HIS A 82 15.11 5.72 4.09
C HIS A 82 16.50 6.25 4.01
N ASP A 83 17.23 5.81 3.05
CA ASP A 83 18.61 6.18 3.03
C ASP A 83 18.79 7.51 2.44
N GLU A 84 19.21 8.18 2.91
CA GLU A 84 19.40 9.25 2.32
C GLU A 84 19.86 10.01 2.89
#